data_2ae0249545461b1058d45e0d17f675e1
#
_entry.id   2ae0249545461b1058d45e0d17f675e1
#
_cell.length_a   1.000
_cell.length_b   1.000
_cell.length_c   1.000
_cell.angle_alpha   90.00
_cell.angle_beta   90.00
_cell.angle_gamma   90.00
#
_symmetry.space_group_name_H-M   'P 1'
#
loop_
_entity.id
_entity.type
_entity.pdbx_description
1 polymer ?
#
loop_
_entity_poly.entity_id
_entity_poly.type
_entity_poly.pdbx_seq_one_letter_code
_entity_poly.pdbx_strand_id
1 'polypeptide(L)'
;SKYGIDRMKVLKCLIDAVVIKETKYEKKGFAVTLHIGQVALSEVELATRLGYDKKTISRLLDRMAELGIVTSEQTNRTSIHTVHCVSAWYTDNQKILNPYYVSVKERHHCVGEIGDNGIDKDGISANTPNDGIGKSDTSDCCNSGQPSLSLISDNNVHDGDGV
;
A
#
# COMPACT_ATOMS: atom_id res chain seq x y z
N SER A 1 10.05 -15.66 22.10
CA SER A 1 10.54 -14.46 22.76
C SER A 1 9.53 -13.97 23.77
N LYS A 2 9.92 -13.82 25.02
CA LYS A 2 9.12 -13.25 26.10
C LYS A 2 8.69 -11.80 25.79
N TYR A 3 9.38 -11.18 24.85
CA TYR A 3 9.14 -9.86 24.31
C TYR A 3 8.84 -10.05 22.83
N GLY A 4 7.61 -9.87 22.40
CA GLY A 4 7.18 -10.00 21.01
C GLY A 4 8.07 -9.25 20.02
N ILE A 5 7.83 -9.39 18.73
CA ILE A 5 8.52 -8.62 17.70
C ILE A 5 8.30 -7.10 17.90
N ASP A 6 9.37 -6.33 17.82
CA ASP A 6 9.28 -4.87 17.75
C ASP A 6 8.86 -4.44 16.34
N ARG A 7 7.58 -4.13 16.21
CA ARG A 7 6.95 -3.75 14.94
C ARG A 7 7.53 -2.45 14.39
N MET A 8 7.84 -1.51 15.27
CA MET A 8 8.41 -0.21 14.86
C MET A 8 9.83 -0.35 14.36
N LYS A 9 10.62 -1.26 14.93
CA LYS A 9 11.97 -1.57 14.45
C LYS A 9 11.96 -2.12 13.03
N VAL A 10 10.98 -3.00 12.71
CA VAL A 10 10.82 -3.55 11.36
C VAL A 10 10.38 -2.47 10.38
N LEU A 11 9.35 -1.69 10.74
CA LEU A 11 8.86 -0.58 9.91
C LEU A 11 9.96 0.46 9.66
N LYS A 12 10.70 0.85 10.69
CA LYS A 12 11.83 1.77 10.55
C LYS A 12 12.89 1.23 9.59
N CYS A 13 13.23 -0.05 9.69
CA CYS A 13 14.20 -0.67 8.78
C CYS A 13 13.75 -0.59 7.31
N LEU A 14 12.46 -0.76 7.04
CA LEU A 14 11.90 -0.59 5.70
C LEU A 14 11.96 0.87 5.24
N ILE A 15 11.50 1.81 6.07
CA ILE A 15 11.49 3.25 5.76
C ILE A 15 12.92 3.77 5.49
N ASP A 16 13.91 3.33 6.27
CA ASP A 16 15.31 3.74 6.12
C ASP A 16 15.95 3.16 4.84
N ALA A 17 15.40 2.06 4.32
CA ALA A 17 15.94 1.35 3.17
C ALA A 17 15.24 1.70 1.83
N VAL A 18 14.15 2.47 1.85
CA VAL A 18 13.45 2.86 0.60
C VAL A 18 14.35 3.71 -0.29
N VAL A 19 14.14 3.58 -1.59
CA VAL A 19 14.79 4.49 -2.54
C VAL A 19 14.02 5.80 -2.61
N ILE A 20 14.77 6.92 -2.62
CA ILE A 20 14.23 8.28 -2.72
C ILE A 20 14.36 8.88 -4.13
N LYS A 21 14.88 8.11 -5.06
CA LYS A 21 14.93 8.35 -6.50
C LYS A 21 14.79 7.02 -7.23
N GLU A 22 14.34 7.03 -8.46
CA GLU A 22 14.30 5.82 -9.27
C GLU A 22 15.67 5.18 -9.34
N THR A 23 15.73 3.89 -9.00
CA THR A 23 16.99 3.16 -8.86
C THR A 23 16.83 1.79 -9.49
N LYS A 24 17.76 1.42 -10.36
CA LYS A 24 17.83 0.08 -10.91
C LYS A 24 18.41 -0.87 -9.85
N TYR A 25 17.64 -1.87 -9.47
CA TYR A 25 18.07 -2.93 -8.56
C TYR A 25 18.38 -4.19 -9.34
N GLU A 26 19.58 -4.73 -9.15
CA GLU A 26 20.01 -5.97 -9.78
C GLU A 26 20.52 -6.97 -8.76
N LYS A 27 20.07 -8.20 -8.84
CA LYS A 27 20.51 -9.29 -7.96
C LYS A 27 20.44 -10.64 -8.68
N LYS A 28 21.59 -11.29 -8.88
CA LYS A 28 21.70 -12.65 -9.44
C LYS A 28 20.84 -12.86 -10.71
N GLY A 29 20.98 -11.96 -11.69
CA GLY A 29 20.26 -12.02 -12.96
C GLY A 29 18.80 -11.55 -12.93
N PHE A 30 18.31 -11.08 -11.78
CA PHE A 30 17.04 -10.37 -11.66
C PHE A 30 17.31 -8.87 -11.66
N ALA A 31 16.62 -8.13 -12.51
CA ALA A 31 16.69 -6.67 -12.58
C ALA A 31 15.30 -6.07 -12.53
N VAL A 32 15.15 -5.02 -11.75
CA VAL A 32 13.88 -4.26 -11.61
C VAL A 32 14.19 -2.80 -11.30
N THR A 33 13.36 -1.89 -11.80
CA THR A 33 13.42 -0.49 -11.42
C THR A 33 12.57 -0.28 -10.17
N LEU A 34 13.19 0.22 -9.10
CA LEU A 34 12.50 0.63 -7.88
C LEU A 34 12.13 2.10 -8.00
N HIS A 35 10.88 2.40 -7.70
CA HIS A 35 10.34 3.76 -7.64
C HIS A 35 10.44 4.34 -6.24
N ILE A 36 10.32 5.67 -6.12
CA ILE A 36 10.35 6.37 -4.83
C ILE A 36 9.36 5.73 -3.85
N GLY A 37 9.81 5.42 -2.64
CA GLY A 37 9.00 4.76 -1.62
C GLY A 37 9.01 3.23 -1.66
N GLN A 38 9.76 2.64 -2.60
CA GLN A 38 9.95 1.19 -2.69
C GLN A 38 11.30 0.75 -2.15
N VAL A 39 11.37 -0.51 -1.72
CA VAL A 39 12.61 -1.17 -1.29
C VAL A 39 12.60 -2.63 -1.71
N ALA A 40 13.72 -3.13 -2.24
CA ALA A 40 13.92 -4.54 -2.54
C ALA A 40 14.68 -5.19 -1.37
N LEU A 41 13.98 -5.97 -0.56
CA LEU A 41 14.55 -6.61 0.62
C LEU A 41 13.78 -7.91 0.93
N SER A 42 14.45 -9.05 0.90
CA SER A 42 13.79 -10.32 1.18
C SER A 42 13.45 -10.47 2.67
N GLU A 43 12.40 -11.25 2.98
CA GLU A 43 12.04 -11.58 4.38
C GLU A 43 13.19 -12.19 5.15
N VAL A 44 14.04 -13.00 4.48
CA VAL A 44 15.23 -13.62 5.09
C VAL A 44 16.25 -12.54 5.45
N GLU A 45 16.48 -11.56 4.59
CA GLU A 45 17.37 -10.44 4.86
C GLU A 45 16.87 -9.59 6.02
N LEU A 46 15.56 -9.30 6.06
CA LEU A 46 14.93 -8.60 7.19
C LEU A 46 15.07 -9.39 8.49
N ALA A 47 14.76 -10.68 8.45
CA ALA A 47 14.88 -11.56 9.61
C ALA A 47 16.31 -11.60 10.17
N THR A 48 17.29 -11.80 9.30
CA THR A 48 18.71 -11.83 9.67
C THR A 48 19.17 -10.49 10.22
N ARG A 49 18.81 -9.39 9.55
CA ARG A 49 19.23 -8.03 9.93
C ARG A 49 18.68 -7.59 11.28
N LEU A 50 17.46 -8.03 11.62
CA LEU A 50 16.75 -7.63 12.82
C LEU A 50 16.82 -8.66 13.96
N GLY A 51 17.35 -9.87 13.69
CA GLY A 51 17.48 -10.94 14.68
C GLY A 51 16.13 -11.61 15.00
N TYR A 52 15.23 -11.69 14.02
CA TYR A 52 13.94 -12.36 14.14
C TYR A 52 13.88 -13.62 13.26
N ASP A 53 12.93 -14.49 13.56
CA ASP A 53 12.56 -15.61 12.69
C ASP A 53 11.81 -15.13 11.44
N LYS A 54 12.08 -15.77 10.28
CA LYS A 54 11.44 -15.43 9.00
C LYS A 54 9.92 -15.47 9.08
N LYS A 55 9.35 -16.50 9.71
CA LYS A 55 7.89 -16.66 9.83
C LYS A 55 7.25 -15.51 10.62
N THR A 56 7.97 -15.01 11.62
CA THR A 56 7.54 -13.86 12.41
C THR A 56 7.55 -12.58 11.58
N ILE A 57 8.58 -12.38 10.75
CA ILE A 57 8.66 -11.25 9.81
C ILE A 57 7.52 -11.33 8.79
N SER A 58 7.30 -12.51 8.16
CA SER A 58 6.23 -12.71 7.17
C SER A 58 4.87 -12.31 7.75
N ARG A 59 4.49 -12.86 8.91
CA ARG A 59 3.21 -12.52 9.57
C ARG A 59 3.07 -11.04 9.91
N LEU A 60 4.17 -10.39 10.26
CA LEU A 60 4.14 -8.96 10.52
C LEU A 60 3.93 -8.15 9.25
N LEU A 61 4.59 -8.52 8.15
CA LEU A 61 4.40 -7.88 6.84
C LEU A 61 2.98 -8.06 6.34
N ASP A 62 2.39 -9.26 6.48
CA ASP A 62 0.98 -9.52 6.16
C ASP A 62 0.06 -8.58 6.95
N ARG A 63 0.32 -8.45 8.27
CA ARG A 63 -0.45 -7.53 9.10
C ARG A 63 -0.27 -6.06 8.74
N MET A 64 0.92 -5.64 8.33
CA MET A 64 1.17 -4.29 7.83
C MET A 64 0.46 -4.03 6.50
N ALA A 65 0.34 -5.06 5.65
CA ALA A 65 -0.41 -4.98 4.40
C ALA A 65 -1.92 -4.83 4.65
N GLU A 66 -2.49 -5.63 5.56
CA GLU A 66 -3.89 -5.49 5.99
C GLU A 66 -4.21 -4.09 6.53
N LEU A 67 -3.27 -3.46 7.21
CA LEU A 67 -3.41 -2.10 7.74
C LEU A 67 -3.09 -1.00 6.71
N GLY A 68 -2.73 -1.35 5.48
CA GLY A 68 -2.36 -0.41 4.43
C GLY A 68 -1.10 0.41 4.77
N ILE A 69 -0.20 -0.13 5.60
CA ILE A 69 1.04 0.54 6.02
C ILE A 69 2.15 0.26 5.01
N VAL A 70 2.31 -1.00 4.63
CA VAL A 70 3.31 -1.50 3.68
C VAL A 70 2.66 -2.60 2.86
N THR A 71 2.82 -2.60 1.56
CA THR A 71 2.50 -3.74 0.71
C THR A 71 3.77 -4.45 0.25
N SER A 72 3.67 -5.75 0.01
CA SER A 72 4.81 -6.59 -0.35
C SER A 72 4.48 -7.41 -1.59
N GLU A 73 5.31 -7.30 -2.60
CA GLU A 73 5.26 -8.11 -3.80
C GLU A 73 6.44 -9.07 -3.82
N GLN A 74 6.16 -10.35 -3.86
CA GLN A 74 7.20 -11.37 -3.91
C GLN A 74 7.64 -11.62 -5.35
N THR A 75 8.95 -11.59 -5.58
CA THR A 75 9.57 -11.96 -6.83
C THR A 75 10.40 -13.23 -6.66
N ASN A 76 10.87 -13.82 -7.74
CA ASN A 76 11.68 -15.04 -7.70
C ASN A 76 12.99 -14.91 -6.92
N ARG A 77 13.48 -13.69 -6.66
CA ARG A 77 14.79 -13.44 -6.05
C ARG A 77 14.77 -12.55 -4.82
N THR A 78 13.72 -11.78 -4.65
CA THR A 78 13.58 -10.83 -3.53
C THR A 78 12.12 -10.49 -3.32
N SER A 79 11.80 -9.68 -2.31
CA SER A 79 10.50 -9.06 -2.15
C SER A 79 10.65 -7.55 -2.35
N ILE A 80 9.68 -6.94 -3.04
CA ILE A 80 9.60 -5.49 -3.18
C ILE A 80 8.54 -5.02 -2.21
N HIS A 81 8.92 -4.13 -1.31
CA HIS A 81 8.00 -3.54 -0.34
C HIS A 81 7.74 -2.08 -0.74
N THR A 82 6.48 -1.68 -0.73
CA THR A 82 6.05 -0.30 -0.98
C THR A 82 5.51 0.29 0.31
N VAL A 83 6.08 1.41 0.76
CA VAL A 83 5.72 2.09 2.01
C VAL A 83 4.63 3.11 1.74
N HIS A 84 3.48 2.98 2.39
CA HIS A 84 2.31 3.86 2.22
C HIS A 84 2.14 4.87 3.36
N CYS A 85 2.82 4.68 4.48
CA CYS A 85 2.60 5.49 5.69
C CYS A 85 3.45 6.76 5.77
N VAL A 86 4.40 6.95 4.85
CA VAL A 86 5.27 8.14 4.80
C VAL A 86 4.88 9.00 3.63
N SER A 87 4.55 10.28 3.86
CA SER A 87 4.10 11.20 2.81
C SER A 87 5.24 11.80 1.99
N ALA A 88 6.38 12.02 2.63
CA ALA A 88 7.55 12.60 1.98
C ALA A 88 8.83 12.31 2.77
N TRP A 89 9.96 12.37 2.07
CA TRP A 89 11.30 12.41 2.66
C TRP A 89 11.92 13.79 2.45
N TYR A 90 12.79 14.19 3.35
CA TYR A 90 13.53 15.45 3.26
C TYR A 90 15.02 15.13 3.22
N THR A 91 15.70 15.58 2.19
CA THR A 91 17.15 15.44 2.02
C THR A 91 17.69 16.71 1.36
N ASP A 92 18.82 17.23 1.85
CA ASP A 92 19.53 18.39 1.30
C ASP A 92 18.61 19.56 0.92
N ASN A 93 17.68 19.90 1.82
CA ASN A 93 16.65 20.94 1.63
C ASN A 93 15.62 20.64 0.52
N GLN A 94 15.59 19.43 0.00
CA GLN A 94 14.61 19.00 -0.98
C GLN A 94 13.55 18.12 -0.35
N LYS A 95 12.28 18.40 -0.64
CA LYS A 95 11.15 17.54 -0.27
C LYS A 95 10.85 16.59 -1.42
N ILE A 96 10.92 15.29 -1.13
CA ILE A 96 10.64 14.22 -2.08
C ILE A 96 9.31 13.58 -1.69
N LEU A 97 8.29 13.75 -2.50
CA LEU A 97 6.95 13.18 -2.25
C LEU A 97 6.93 11.69 -2.51
N ASN A 98 6.18 10.97 -1.68
CA ASN A 98 5.90 9.55 -1.90
C ASN A 98 4.65 9.41 -2.78
N PRO A 99 4.77 8.90 -4.02
CA PRO A 99 3.61 8.71 -4.90
C PRO A 99 2.63 7.64 -4.40
N TYR A 100 3.06 6.77 -3.49
CA TYR A 100 2.28 5.69 -2.91
C TYR A 100 1.68 6.02 -1.54
N TYR A 101 1.80 7.27 -1.09
CA TYR A 101 1.27 7.66 0.22
C TYR A 101 -0.24 7.55 0.27
N VAL A 102 -0.73 6.86 1.31
CA VAL A 102 -2.16 6.77 1.63
C VAL A 102 -2.39 7.36 3.02
N SER A 103 -3.30 8.31 3.12
CA SER A 103 -3.59 8.96 4.40
C SER A 103 -4.23 7.98 5.39
N VAL A 104 -4.10 8.26 6.70
CA VAL A 104 -4.70 7.40 7.74
C VAL A 104 -6.22 7.29 7.57
N LYS A 105 -6.88 8.37 7.16
CA LYS A 105 -8.34 8.39 6.93
C LYS A 105 -8.76 7.44 5.81
N GLU A 106 -8.01 7.41 4.71
CA GLU A 106 -8.29 6.54 3.57
C GLU A 106 -8.02 5.07 3.88
N ARG A 107 -7.00 4.77 4.72
CA ARG A 107 -6.69 3.39 5.13
C ARG A 107 -7.81 2.73 5.93
N HIS A 108 -8.56 3.49 6.73
CA HIS A 108 -9.68 2.94 7.52
C HIS A 108 -10.92 2.60 6.68
N HIS A 109 -11.05 3.16 5.48
CA HIS A 109 -12.21 2.89 4.60
C HIS A 109 -12.10 1.54 3.87
N CYS A 110 -10.91 0.93 3.82
CA CYS A 110 -10.69 -0.34 3.13
C CYS A 110 -10.86 -1.58 4.04
N VAL A 111 -11.00 -1.38 5.34
CA VAL A 111 -11.33 -2.46 6.28
C VAL A 111 -12.85 -2.51 6.37
N GLY A 112 -13.45 -3.35 5.53
CA GLY A 112 -14.91 -3.55 5.52
C GLY A 112 -15.44 -3.82 6.92
N GLU A 113 -16.60 -3.27 7.19
CA GLU A 113 -17.42 -3.50 8.37
C GLU A 113 -17.58 -5.02 8.59
N ILE A 114 -16.79 -5.58 9.49
CA ILE A 114 -17.13 -6.87 10.09
C ILE A 114 -18.22 -6.52 11.11
N GLY A 115 -19.46 -6.78 10.70
CA GLY A 115 -20.62 -6.59 11.56
C GLY A 115 -20.41 -7.27 12.90
N ASP A 116 -20.46 -6.47 13.92
CA ASP A 116 -20.61 -6.92 15.31
C ASP A 116 -22.01 -7.53 15.45
N ASN A 117 -22.10 -8.86 15.24
CA ASN A 117 -23.28 -9.60 15.62
C ASN A 117 -23.23 -9.81 17.14
N GLY A 118 -23.70 -8.81 17.85
CA GLY A 118 -24.05 -8.94 19.25
C GLY A 118 -25.10 -10.05 19.40
N ILE A 119 -24.71 -11.13 20.05
CA ILE A 119 -25.62 -12.21 20.50
C ILE A 119 -26.28 -11.70 21.77
N ASP A 120 -27.44 -11.08 21.65
CA ASP A 120 -28.34 -10.92 22.77
C ASP A 120 -29.17 -12.22 22.92
N LYS A 121 -28.83 -12.95 23.97
CA LYS A 121 -29.71 -13.96 24.54
C LYS A 121 -30.77 -13.21 25.35
N ASP A 122 -32.02 -13.23 24.89
CA ASP A 122 -33.17 -13.53 25.75
C ASP A 122 -34.41 -13.53 24.87
N GLY A 123 -35.14 -14.64 24.97
CA GLY A 123 -36.34 -14.90 24.21
C GLY A 123 -37.54 -14.11 24.72
N ILE A 124 -38.47 -13.84 23.81
CA ILE A 124 -39.93 -14.05 24.00
C ILE A 124 -40.58 -14.01 22.62
N SER A 125 -41.39 -15.03 22.38
CA SER A 125 -42.28 -15.27 21.27
C SER A 125 -43.47 -14.29 21.21
N ALA A 126 -43.83 -13.83 19.98
CA ALA A 126 -45.23 -13.71 19.56
C ALA A 126 -45.40 -13.17 18.12
N ASN A 127 -45.89 -14.05 17.26
CA ASN A 127 -46.87 -13.88 16.16
C ASN A 127 -46.96 -12.57 15.35
N THR A 128 -46.69 -12.75 14.05
CA THR A 128 -47.33 -12.33 12.77
C THR A 128 -48.64 -11.52 12.79
N PRO A 129 -49.12 -10.95 11.65
CA PRO A 129 -48.59 -10.82 10.28
C PRO A 129 -48.86 -9.46 9.59
N ASN A 130 -48.26 -9.35 8.41
CA ASN A 130 -48.88 -8.86 7.14
C ASN A 130 -48.67 -7.39 6.67
N ASP A 131 -48.33 -7.37 5.38
CA ASP A 131 -48.58 -6.40 4.31
C ASP A 131 -47.83 -5.06 4.26
N GLY A 132 -47.25 -4.87 3.06
CA GLY A 132 -46.96 -3.55 2.57
C GLY A 132 -45.84 -3.41 1.58
N ILE A 133 -46.10 -3.76 0.36
CA ILE A 133 -45.55 -3.25 -0.93
C ILE A 133 -44.88 -1.87 -0.80
N GLY A 134 -43.64 -1.76 -1.30
CA GLY A 134 -43.01 -0.47 -1.56
C GLY A 134 -41.74 -0.63 -2.38
N LYS A 135 -41.84 -0.52 -3.70
CA LYS A 135 -40.76 -0.34 -4.66
C LYS A 135 -40.15 1.03 -4.47
N SER A 136 -38.86 1.13 -4.65
CA SER A 136 -38.10 2.13 -5.49
C SER A 136 -36.63 2.06 -5.17
N ASP A 137 -35.88 1.62 -6.13
CA ASP A 137 -35.04 2.42 -7.04
C ASP A 137 -33.71 2.87 -6.45
N THR A 138 -32.70 2.20 -7.03
CA THR A 138 -31.45 2.76 -7.59
C THR A 138 -30.72 3.87 -6.85
N SER A 139 -29.49 3.60 -6.54
CA SER A 139 -28.45 4.45 -7.13
C SER A 139 -27.09 3.77 -7.08
N ASP A 140 -26.59 3.50 -8.25
CA ASP A 140 -25.21 3.27 -8.59
C ASP A 140 -24.31 4.39 -8.06
N CYS A 141 -23.22 4.05 -7.42
CA CYS A 141 -22.10 4.93 -7.26
C CYS A 141 -20.80 4.14 -7.32
N CYS A 142 -20.51 3.63 -8.49
CA CYS A 142 -19.15 3.28 -8.88
C CYS A 142 -18.84 4.10 -10.13
N ASN A 143 -18.28 5.28 -9.95
CA ASN A 143 -17.71 6.05 -11.05
C ASN A 143 -16.20 6.09 -10.88
N SER A 144 -15.55 5.22 -11.62
CA SER A 144 -14.13 5.20 -11.86
C SER A 144 -13.75 6.38 -12.75
N GLY A 145 -13.20 7.43 -12.16
CA GLY A 145 -12.57 8.53 -12.89
C GLY A 145 -11.11 8.19 -13.20
N GLN A 146 -10.84 7.73 -14.39
CA GLN A 146 -9.49 7.74 -14.95
C GLN A 146 -9.13 9.17 -15.38
N PRO A 147 -7.95 9.69 -15.03
CA PRO A 147 -7.46 10.91 -15.66
C PRO A 147 -6.89 10.57 -17.04
N SER A 148 -7.49 11.16 -18.06
CA SER A 148 -7.01 11.14 -19.44
C SER A 148 -5.68 11.91 -19.53
N LEU A 149 -4.64 11.23 -20.00
CA LEU A 149 -3.41 11.88 -20.44
C LEU A 149 -3.66 12.48 -21.82
N SER A 150 -3.76 13.79 -21.88
CA SER A 150 -3.74 14.53 -23.14
C SER A 150 -2.31 14.63 -23.65
N LEU A 151 -2.06 14.02 -24.79
CA LEU A 151 -0.88 14.18 -25.61
C LEU A 151 -0.83 15.62 -26.13
N ILE A 152 0.17 16.38 -25.72
CA ILE A 152 0.55 17.64 -26.39
C ILE A 152 1.65 17.27 -27.37
N SER A 153 1.28 17.27 -28.64
CA SER A 153 2.20 17.28 -29.76
C SER A 153 2.59 18.73 -30.01
N ASP A 154 3.82 19.08 -29.77
CA ASP A 154 4.40 20.28 -30.32
C ASP A 154 5.45 19.90 -31.36
N ASN A 155 5.00 19.92 -32.61
CA ASN A 155 5.84 20.08 -33.76
C ASN A 155 6.32 21.53 -33.81
N ASN A 156 7.59 21.78 -33.67
CA ASN A 156 8.17 23.00 -34.21
C ASN A 156 9.43 22.66 -35.01
N VAL A 157 9.21 22.54 -36.30
CA VAL A 157 10.20 22.59 -37.33
C VAL A 157 10.61 24.06 -37.50
N HIS A 158 11.86 24.36 -37.31
CA HIS A 158 12.42 25.61 -37.85
C HIS A 158 13.70 25.29 -38.62
N ASP A 159 13.53 25.31 -39.92
CA ASP A 159 14.61 25.47 -40.91
C ASP A 159 15.21 26.86 -40.77
N GLY A 160 16.49 26.95 -40.86
CA GLY A 160 17.22 28.21 -40.90
C GLY A 160 18.60 28.00 -41.52
N ASP A 161 18.63 28.01 -42.86
CA ASP A 161 19.81 28.22 -43.66
C ASP A 161 20.45 29.57 -43.35
N GLY A 162 21.75 29.62 -43.48
CA GLY A 162 22.40 30.92 -43.66
C GLY A 162 23.89 31.03 -43.39
N VAL A 163 24.69 30.80 -44.43
CA VAL A 163 26.04 31.37 -44.71
C VAL A 163 27.17 30.95 -43.81
#